data_027b31a5ecf1b996f4672c15c12deaff
#
_entry.id   027b31a5ecf1b996f4672c15c12deaff
#
_cell.length_a   1.000
_cell.length_b   1.000
_cell.length_c   1.000
_cell.angle_alpha   90.00
_cell.angle_beta   90.00
_cell.angle_gamma   90.00
#
_symmetry.space_group_name_H-M   'P 1'
#
loop_
_entity.id
_entity.type
_entity.pdbx_description
1 polymer ?
#
loop_
_entity_poly.entity_id
_entity_poly.type
_entity_poly.pdbx_seq_one_letter_code
_entity_poly.pdbx_strand_id
1 'polypeptide(L)'
;MYLVTLDGKENEGAYSAVDEFGNHILYIFEEKDDAIRFAMLLEEDDYPKMNVIEVEENVVIMACKINECEYRIFTPNDIVVPPQQEDTNFI
;
A
#
# COMPACT_ATOMS: atom_id res chain seq x y z
N MET A 1 1.82 11.02 5.12
CA MET A 1 2.00 9.68 4.54
C MET A 1 0.82 9.30 3.69
N TYR A 2 1.03 8.44 2.71
CA TYR A 2 0.01 8.12 1.72
C TYR A 2 -0.11 6.61 1.55
N LEU A 3 -1.35 6.15 1.42
CA LEU A 3 -1.66 4.75 1.17
C LEU A 3 -2.42 4.60 -0.14
N VAL A 4 -2.30 3.44 -0.76
CA VAL A 4 -3.05 3.10 -1.96
C VAL A 4 -4.20 2.19 -1.56
N THR A 5 -5.42 2.55 -1.96
CA THR A 5 -6.63 1.82 -1.62
C THR A 5 -7.43 1.53 -2.89
N LEU A 6 -8.43 0.68 -2.76
CA LEU A 6 -9.38 0.46 -3.85
C LEU A 6 -10.33 1.67 -3.94
N ASP A 7 -10.55 2.14 -5.16
CA ASP A 7 -11.45 3.27 -5.38
C ASP A 7 -12.87 2.90 -4.94
N GLY A 8 -13.47 3.76 -4.13
CA GLY A 8 -14.79 3.52 -3.56
C GLY A 8 -14.80 2.61 -2.35
N LYS A 9 -13.65 2.06 -1.95
CA LYS A 9 -13.54 1.14 -0.81
C LYS A 9 -12.41 1.53 0.13
N GLU A 10 -12.19 2.83 0.30
CA GLU A 10 -11.08 3.36 1.08
C GLU A 10 -11.15 2.94 2.55
N ASN A 11 -12.33 2.60 3.04
CA ASN A 11 -12.51 2.15 4.42
C ASN A 11 -12.28 0.66 4.62
N GLU A 12 -12.04 -0.08 3.55
CA GLU A 12 -11.89 -1.55 3.62
C GLU A 12 -10.44 -2.01 3.66
N GLY A 13 -9.49 -1.06 3.71
CA GLY A 13 -8.10 -1.38 3.84
C GLY A 13 -7.24 -0.81 2.73
N ALA A 14 -5.95 -0.95 2.90
CA ALA A 14 -4.95 -0.42 1.98
C ALA A 14 -4.15 -1.55 1.35
N TYR A 15 -3.50 -1.23 0.23
CA TYR A 15 -2.67 -2.19 -0.47
C TYR A 15 -1.55 -2.70 0.43
N SER A 16 -1.37 -4.00 0.46
CA SER A 16 -0.24 -4.64 1.11
C SER A 16 0.28 -5.77 0.23
N ALA A 17 1.57 -6.01 0.32
CA ALA A 17 2.18 -7.16 -0.33
C ALA A 17 2.25 -8.31 0.67
N VAL A 18 2.18 -9.54 0.18
CA VAL A 18 2.32 -10.73 1.03
C VAL A 18 3.68 -11.34 0.73
N ASP A 19 4.48 -11.55 1.78
CA ASP A 19 5.80 -12.16 1.60
C ASP A 19 5.68 -13.69 1.47
N GLU A 20 6.83 -14.35 1.32
CA GLU A 20 6.85 -15.80 1.13
C GLU A 20 6.38 -16.58 2.36
N PHE A 21 6.30 -15.92 3.52
CA PHE A 21 5.83 -16.54 4.76
C PHE A 21 4.36 -16.23 5.07
N GLY A 22 3.69 -15.52 4.16
CA GLY A 22 2.29 -15.15 4.36
C GLY A 22 2.07 -13.88 5.17
N ASN A 23 3.12 -13.13 5.48
CA ASN A 23 3.01 -11.89 6.24
C ASN A 23 2.61 -10.75 5.31
N HIS A 24 1.67 -9.91 5.78
CA HIS A 24 1.27 -8.72 5.06
C HIS A 24 2.23 -7.58 5.36
N ILE A 25 2.67 -6.89 4.31
CA ILE A 25 3.55 -5.74 4.42
C ILE A 25 2.80 -4.54 3.83
N LEU A 26 2.36 -3.64 4.68
CA LEU A 26 1.65 -2.44 4.24
C LEU A 26 2.63 -1.47 3.58
N TYR A 27 2.28 -1.00 2.38
CA TYR A 27 3.09 -0.04 1.66
C TYR A 27 2.64 1.38 2.01
N ILE A 28 3.57 2.14 2.59
CA ILE A 28 3.33 3.53 2.98
C ILE A 28 4.26 4.40 2.16
N PHE A 29 3.73 5.46 1.57
CA PHE A 29 4.52 6.37 0.73
C PHE A 29 4.67 7.71 1.43
N GLU A 30 5.89 8.23 1.44
CA GLU A 30 6.18 9.54 2.02
C GLU A 30 5.63 10.66 1.14
N GLU A 31 5.68 10.48 -0.18
CA GLU A 31 5.24 11.47 -1.15
C GLU A 31 4.00 11.00 -1.91
N LYS A 32 3.06 11.92 -2.12
CA LYS A 32 1.82 11.61 -2.83
C LYS A 32 2.07 11.14 -4.26
N ASP A 33 3.02 11.78 -4.95
CA ASP A 33 3.31 11.45 -6.34
C ASP A 33 3.79 10.02 -6.50
N ASP A 34 4.56 9.52 -5.53
CA ASP A 34 5.04 8.14 -5.56
C ASP A 34 3.90 7.16 -5.36
N ALA A 35 2.96 7.48 -4.47
CA ALA A 35 1.77 6.65 -4.26
C ALA A 35 0.89 6.62 -5.51
N ILE A 36 0.72 7.77 -6.17
CA ILE A 36 -0.06 7.85 -7.40
C ILE A 36 0.59 7.02 -8.50
N ARG A 37 1.91 7.10 -8.62
CA ARG A 37 2.63 6.32 -9.63
C ARG A 37 2.46 4.83 -9.37
N PHE A 38 2.56 4.42 -8.12
CA PHE A 38 2.37 3.01 -7.76
C PHE A 38 0.95 2.54 -8.07
N ALA A 39 -0.05 3.37 -7.76
CA ALA A 39 -1.43 3.06 -8.07
C ALA A 39 -1.64 2.86 -9.58
N MET A 40 -1.01 3.70 -10.39
CA MET A 40 -1.08 3.57 -11.86
C MET A 40 -0.44 2.28 -12.34
N LEU A 41 0.68 1.88 -11.74
CA LEU A 41 1.34 0.63 -12.08
C LEU A 41 0.47 -0.58 -11.73
N LEU A 42 -0.24 -0.53 -10.61
CA LEU A 42 -1.18 -1.59 -10.25
C LEU A 42 -2.30 -1.71 -11.27
N GLU A 43 -2.85 -0.57 -11.70
CA GLU A 43 -3.93 -0.57 -12.68
C GLU A 43 -3.45 -1.12 -14.03
N GLU A 44 -2.19 -0.92 -14.38
CA GLU A 44 -1.60 -1.51 -15.59
C GLU A 44 -1.47 -3.02 -15.48
N ASP A 45 -1.37 -3.55 -14.27
CA ASP A 45 -1.27 -4.98 -14.00
C ASP A 45 -2.64 -5.63 -13.76
N ASP A 46 -3.69 -5.04 -14.32
CA ASP A 46 -5.07 -5.56 -14.26
C ASP A 46 -5.71 -5.49 -12.87
N TYR A 47 -5.15 -4.69 -11.97
CA TYR A 47 -5.83 -4.42 -10.71
C TYR A 47 -7.01 -3.48 -10.93
N PRO A 48 -8.01 -3.52 -10.06
CA PRO A 48 -9.10 -2.55 -10.11
C PRO A 48 -8.58 -1.13 -9.94
N LYS A 49 -9.43 -0.16 -10.25
CA LYS A 49 -9.07 1.25 -10.09
C LYS A 49 -8.65 1.53 -8.65
N MET A 50 -7.54 2.22 -8.49
CA MET A 50 -6.96 2.54 -7.20
C MET A 50 -7.14 4.01 -6.85
N ASN A 51 -7.09 4.30 -5.57
CA ASN A 51 -7.11 5.66 -5.05
C ASN A 51 -5.97 5.84 -4.06
N VAL A 52 -5.59 7.10 -3.83
CA VAL A 52 -4.55 7.44 -2.87
C VAL A 52 -5.16 8.27 -1.77
N ILE A 53 -4.92 7.88 -0.51
CA ILE A 53 -5.42 8.63 0.64
C ILE A 53 -4.25 9.11 1.49
N GLU A 54 -4.44 10.24 2.13
CA GLU A 54 -3.47 10.77 3.08
C GLU A 54 -3.80 10.25 4.48
N VAL A 55 -2.76 9.84 5.21
CA VAL A 55 -2.91 9.35 6.58
C VAL A 55 -1.81 9.93 7.46
N GLU A 56 -2.05 9.99 8.76
CA GLU A 56 -1.01 10.38 9.70
C GLU A 56 -0.11 9.19 10.00
N GLU A 57 1.20 9.44 10.02
CA GLU A 57 2.19 8.39 10.23
C GLU A 57 1.94 7.61 11.52
N ASN A 58 1.70 8.32 12.63
CA ASN A 58 1.50 7.67 13.91
C ASN A 58 0.26 6.77 13.92
N VAL A 59 -0.79 7.20 13.24
CA VAL A 59 -2.04 6.45 13.18
C VAL A 59 -1.86 5.16 12.40
N VAL A 60 -1.20 5.23 11.24
CA VAL A 60 -1.03 4.04 10.40
C VAL A 60 -0.06 3.05 11.04
N ILE A 61 1.00 3.53 11.68
CA ILE A 61 1.94 2.66 12.38
C ILE A 61 1.27 1.95 13.55
N MET A 62 0.45 2.67 14.30
CA MET A 62 -0.31 2.07 15.41
C MET A 62 -1.28 1.01 14.89
N ALA A 63 -1.96 1.27 13.79
CA ALA A 63 -2.87 0.30 13.19
C ALA A 63 -2.12 -0.97 12.78
N CYS A 64 -0.92 -0.84 12.24
CA CYS A 64 -0.10 -1.99 11.89
C CYS A 64 0.28 -2.80 13.12
N LYS A 65 0.61 -2.15 14.22
CA LYS A 65 0.95 -2.84 15.46
C LYS A 65 -0.25 -3.61 16.03
N ILE A 66 -1.43 -2.99 15.98
CA ILE A 66 -2.66 -3.62 16.48
C ILE A 66 -3.03 -4.84 15.63
N ASN A 67 -2.86 -4.75 14.33
CA ASN A 67 -3.23 -5.82 13.40
C ASN A 67 -2.09 -6.82 13.16
N GLU A 68 -0.97 -6.65 13.85
CA GLU A 68 0.20 -7.53 13.73
C GLU A 68 0.70 -7.66 12.29
N CYS A 69 0.62 -6.58 11.52
CA CYS A 69 1.17 -6.55 10.18
C CYS A 69 2.45 -5.73 10.15
N GLU A 70 3.28 -6.01 9.17
CA GLU A 70 4.49 -5.24 8.94
C GLU A 70 4.17 -4.07 8.04
N TYR A 71 5.07 -3.09 8.01
CA TYR A 71 4.93 -1.95 7.10
C TYR A 71 6.29 -1.56 6.54
N ARG A 72 6.27 -0.88 5.42
CA ARG A 72 7.46 -0.34 4.81
C ARG A 72 7.16 1.07 4.30
N ILE A 73 8.05 2.01 4.62
CA ILE A 73 7.91 3.40 4.18
C ILE A 73 8.82 3.63 2.99
N PHE A 74 8.25 4.08 1.89
CA PHE A 74 9.00 4.39 0.68
C PHE A 74 9.21 5.89 0.56
N THR A 75 10.44 6.29 0.29
CA THR A 75 10.82 7.68 0.10
C THR A 75 10.94 7.99 -1.40
N PRO A 76 11.07 9.27 -1.78
CA PRO A 76 11.24 9.61 -3.20
C PRO A 76 12.45 8.98 -3.87
N ASN A 77 13.43 8.52 -3.08
CA ASN A 77 14.62 7.88 -3.61
C ASN A 77 14.46 6.39 -3.85
N ASP A 78 13.35 5.81 -3.41
CA ASP A 78 13.09 4.39 -3.60
C ASP A 78 12.40 4.15 -4.93
N ILE A 79 12.83 3.09 -5.61
CA ILE A 79 12.16 2.63 -6.82
C ILE A 79 11.23 1.50 -6.39
N VAL A 80 9.93 1.73 -6.51
CA VAL A 80 8.92 0.77 -6.07
C VAL A 80 8.14 0.28 -7.26
N VAL A 81 8.15 -1.04 -7.46
CA VAL A 81 7.31 -1.67 -8.48
C VAL A 81 6.41 -2.70 -7.82
N PRO A 82 5.19 -2.91 -8.33
CA PRO A 82 4.32 -3.93 -7.77
C PRO A 82 4.96 -5.30 -7.88
N PRO A 83 4.87 -6.13 -6.81
CA PRO A 83 5.35 -7.50 -6.91
C PRO A 83 4.58 -8.26 -7.98
N GLN A 84 5.29 -9.11 -8.72
CA GLN A 84 4.65 -9.98 -9.70
C GLN A 84 4.08 -11.19 -8.98
N GLN A 85 3.07 -10.96 -8.17
CA GLN A 85 2.49 -12.03 -7.39
C GLN A 85 1.00 -11.99 -7.41
N GLU A 86 0.41 -13.17 -7.35
CA GLU A 86 -1.02 -13.32 -7.22
C GLU A 86 -1.48 -13.15 -5.78
N ASP A 87 -0.53 -13.01 -4.85
CA ASP A 87 -0.77 -13.04 -3.42
C ASP A 87 -0.76 -11.65 -2.78
N THR A 88 -1.24 -10.64 -3.48
CA THR A 88 -1.39 -9.31 -2.91
C THR A 88 -2.79 -9.15 -2.35
N ASN A 89 -2.88 -8.58 -1.15
CA ASN A 89 -4.14 -8.38 -0.46
C ASN A 89 -4.25 -6.97 0.08
N PHE A 90 -5.48 -6.60 0.43
CA PHE A 90 -5.76 -5.32 1.07
C PHE A 90 -6.13 -5.56 2.53
N ILE A 91 -5.55 -4.76 3.40
CA ILE A 91 -5.79 -4.83 4.83
C ILE A 91 -6.26 -3.50 5.39
#